data_af02446feb59df5dcd1d2d0f30a97555
#
_entry.id   af02446feb59df5dcd1d2d0f30a97555
#
_cell.length_a   1.000
_cell.length_b   1.000
_cell.length_c   1.000
_cell.angle_alpha   90.00
_cell.angle_beta   90.00
_cell.angle_gamma   90.00
#
_symmetry.space_group_name_H-M   'P 1'
#
loop_
_entity.id
_entity.type
_entity.pdbx_description
1 polymer ?
#
loop_
_entity_poly.entity_id
_entity_poly.type
_entity_poly.pdbx_seq_one_letter_code
_entity_poly.pdbx_strand_id
1 'polypeptide(L)'
;VLIATAAKASPWSIAIDETQRMAIEADSTFGEPYATAGMKGLAAARAIGLLTYRGPEGYDLSQRDENDDFSSRRACTYQQYQGEKLCRRYNAYSYYKILNAFDTHDVGYQRGGVAAALQRITAECLVVGISTDIIFTVPEMQALHRMLPRSTYHQIDSPFGHDGFLVEHEQLNRILNPVIHPTHE
;
A
#
# COMPACT_ATOMS: atom_id res chain seq x y z
N VAL A 1 5.53 -0.67 -16.10
CA VAL A 1 4.31 -0.14 -15.50
C VAL A 1 4.55 0.11 -14.02
N LEU A 2 4.14 1.26 -13.51
CA LEU A 2 4.27 1.70 -12.11
C LEU A 2 2.87 2.07 -11.61
N ILE A 3 2.29 1.28 -10.72
CA ILE A 3 0.94 1.50 -10.19
C ILE A 3 1.06 1.75 -8.69
N ALA A 4 0.52 2.87 -8.20
CA ALA A 4 0.42 3.18 -6.78
C ALA A 4 1.72 2.85 -6.00
N THR A 5 2.82 3.53 -6.35
CA THR A 5 4.16 3.26 -5.83
C THR A 5 4.96 4.55 -5.66
N ALA A 6 6.15 4.47 -5.08
CA ALA A 6 7.04 5.61 -4.90
C ALA A 6 8.48 5.30 -5.32
N ALA A 7 9.22 6.34 -5.68
CA ALA A 7 10.67 6.25 -5.89
C ALA A 7 11.47 6.27 -4.57
N LYS A 8 10.84 6.71 -3.50
CA LYS A 8 11.41 6.81 -2.15
C LYS A 8 10.28 6.74 -1.12
N ALA A 9 10.53 6.08 0.00
CA ALA A 9 9.61 6.11 1.13
C ALA A 9 9.38 7.54 1.61
N SER A 10 8.12 7.94 1.73
CA SER A 10 7.74 9.26 2.23
C SER A 10 7.73 9.28 3.77
N PRO A 11 7.88 10.45 4.42
CA PRO A 11 7.69 10.55 5.87
C PRO A 11 6.33 10.02 6.35
N TRP A 12 5.29 10.13 5.50
CA TRP A 12 3.96 9.62 5.79
C TRP A 12 3.93 8.08 5.82
N SER A 13 4.46 7.42 4.78
CA SER A 13 4.53 5.95 4.74
C SER A 13 5.40 5.40 5.88
N ILE A 14 6.55 6.04 6.17
CA ILE A 14 7.42 5.67 7.29
C ILE A 14 6.67 5.79 8.63
N ALA A 15 5.88 6.85 8.83
CA ALA A 15 5.10 7.01 10.05
C ALA A 15 4.02 5.93 10.21
N ILE A 16 3.36 5.53 9.11
CA ILE A 16 2.41 4.42 9.11
C ILE A 16 3.11 3.12 9.48
N ASP A 17 4.26 2.84 8.89
CA ASP A 17 5.02 1.62 9.14
C ASP A 17 5.56 1.58 10.57
N GLU A 18 5.98 2.73 11.12
CA GLU A 18 6.38 2.83 12.53
C GLU A 18 5.24 2.51 13.48
N THR A 19 4.01 3.00 13.23
CA THR A 19 2.86 2.64 14.09
C THR A 19 2.58 1.15 14.09
N GLN A 20 2.82 0.47 12.96
CA GLN A 20 2.70 -0.98 12.87
C GLN A 20 3.81 -1.70 13.64
N ARG A 21 5.06 -1.20 13.59
CA ARG A 21 6.16 -1.74 14.41
C ARG A 21 5.89 -1.58 15.89
N MET A 22 5.45 -0.39 16.31
CA MET A 22 5.06 -0.13 17.70
C MET A 22 3.99 -1.11 18.19
N ALA A 23 3.00 -1.45 17.35
CA ALA A 23 1.99 -2.44 17.70
C ALA A 23 2.59 -3.85 17.90
N ILE A 24 3.55 -4.24 17.06
CA ILE A 24 4.25 -5.53 17.20
C ILE A 24 5.12 -5.53 18.46
N GLU A 25 5.84 -4.47 18.74
CA GLU A 25 6.72 -4.33 19.90
C GLU A 25 5.95 -4.29 21.24
N ALA A 26 4.70 -3.83 21.21
CA ALA A 26 3.82 -3.84 22.36
C ALA A 26 3.35 -5.25 22.78
N ASP A 27 3.51 -6.26 21.91
CA ASP A 27 3.23 -7.65 22.26
C ASP A 27 4.34 -8.19 23.16
N SER A 28 3.99 -8.57 24.39
CA SER A 28 4.95 -9.03 25.41
C SER A 28 5.75 -10.27 25.01
N THR A 29 5.31 -10.99 23.97
CA THR A 29 6.01 -12.18 23.46
C THR A 29 6.96 -11.84 22.31
N PHE A 30 6.89 -10.62 21.75
CA PHE A 30 7.81 -10.23 20.69
C PHE A 30 9.25 -10.14 21.23
N GLY A 31 10.18 -10.80 20.53
CA GLY A 31 11.56 -10.99 21.01
C GLY A 31 11.85 -12.40 21.47
N GLU A 32 10.82 -13.19 21.81
CA GLU A 32 10.98 -14.59 22.19
C GLU A 32 11.36 -15.47 20.97
N PRO A 33 12.20 -16.50 21.14
CA PRO A 33 12.80 -17.25 20.04
C PRO A 33 11.87 -18.34 19.45
N TYR A 34 10.59 -18.04 19.26
CA TYR A 34 9.65 -18.97 18.61
C TYR A 34 8.78 -18.28 17.56
N ALA A 35 8.34 -19.03 16.55
CA ALA A 35 7.72 -18.50 15.35
C ALA A 35 6.38 -17.78 15.58
N THR A 36 5.67 -18.08 16.66
CA THR A 36 4.38 -17.45 17.01
C THR A 36 4.51 -16.29 17.99
N ALA A 37 5.75 -15.89 18.34
CA ALA A 37 5.97 -14.71 19.16
C ALA A 37 5.53 -13.43 18.43
N GLY A 38 4.90 -12.50 19.14
CA GLY A 38 4.44 -11.23 18.59
C GLY A 38 3.18 -11.30 17.73
N MET A 39 2.45 -12.41 17.72
CA MET A 39 1.30 -12.60 16.81
C MET A 39 0.11 -11.69 17.12
N LYS A 40 -0.12 -11.32 18.39
CA LYS A 40 -1.16 -10.34 18.75
C LYS A 40 -0.79 -8.95 18.22
N GLY A 41 0.47 -8.59 18.38
CA GLY A 41 1.02 -7.35 17.83
C GLY A 41 0.95 -7.32 16.31
N LEU A 42 1.25 -8.43 15.63
CA LEU A 42 1.10 -8.56 14.18
C LEU A 42 -0.34 -8.38 13.72
N ALA A 43 -1.32 -8.96 14.42
CA ALA A 43 -2.73 -8.77 14.10
C ALA A 43 -3.14 -7.29 14.21
N ALA A 44 -2.70 -6.60 15.27
CA ALA A 44 -2.93 -5.16 15.44
C ALA A 44 -2.22 -4.33 14.35
N ALA A 45 -0.96 -4.64 14.03
CA ALA A 45 -0.21 -4.00 12.97
C ALA A 45 -0.93 -4.12 11.61
N ARG A 46 -1.45 -5.32 11.29
CA ARG A 46 -2.25 -5.51 10.07
C ARG A 46 -3.51 -4.66 10.06
N ALA A 47 -4.20 -4.57 11.20
CA ALA A 47 -5.39 -3.74 11.31
C ALA A 47 -5.08 -2.25 11.06
N ILE A 48 -3.94 -1.74 11.56
CA ILE A 48 -3.46 -0.39 11.29
C ILE A 48 -3.16 -0.22 9.79
N GLY A 49 -2.35 -1.11 9.20
CA GLY A 49 -2.00 -1.03 7.79
C GLY A 49 -3.22 -1.09 6.87
N LEU A 50 -4.23 -1.88 7.21
CA LEU A 50 -5.43 -2.01 6.40
C LEU A 50 -6.24 -0.71 6.28
N LEU A 51 -6.23 0.15 7.31
CA LEU A 51 -6.89 1.46 7.25
C LEU A 51 -6.28 2.37 6.18
N THR A 52 -5.02 2.18 5.86
CA THR A 52 -4.34 2.97 4.83
C THR A 52 -4.51 2.40 3.42
N TYR A 53 -4.87 1.11 3.30
CA TYR A 53 -5.10 0.47 2.01
C TYR A 53 -6.49 0.78 1.43
N ARG A 54 -7.44 1.16 2.29
CA ARG A 54 -8.81 1.46 1.88
C ARG A 54 -9.20 2.87 2.27
N GLY A 55 -9.87 3.57 1.37
CA GLY A 55 -10.45 4.88 1.66
C GLY A 55 -11.70 4.78 2.58
N PRO A 56 -12.08 5.89 3.25
CA PRO A 56 -13.29 5.95 4.08
C PRO A 56 -14.56 5.54 3.32
N GLU A 57 -14.70 5.97 2.07
CA GLU A 57 -15.84 5.62 1.22
C GLU A 57 -15.92 4.11 0.96
N GLY A 58 -14.78 3.44 0.74
CA GLY A 58 -14.71 1.99 0.56
C GLY A 58 -15.14 1.23 1.82
N TYR A 59 -14.82 1.77 3.02
CA TYR A 59 -15.33 1.23 4.28
C TYR A 59 -16.83 1.43 4.41
N ASP A 60 -17.34 2.61 4.10
CA ASP A 60 -18.76 2.93 4.13
C ASP A 60 -19.57 2.01 3.21
N LEU A 61 -19.07 1.76 2.01
CA LEU A 61 -19.71 0.87 1.04
C LEU A 61 -19.71 -0.60 1.46
N SER A 62 -18.65 -1.05 2.15
CA SER A 62 -18.43 -2.48 2.41
C SER A 62 -18.68 -2.91 3.85
N GLN A 63 -18.58 -2.00 4.82
CA GLN A 63 -18.64 -2.31 6.27
C GLN A 63 -19.72 -1.54 7.02
N ARG A 64 -20.65 -0.88 6.33
CA ARG A 64 -21.80 -0.22 6.96
C ARG A 64 -22.68 -1.26 7.67
N ASP A 65 -23.04 -0.98 8.92
CA ASP A 65 -24.00 -1.78 9.66
C ASP A 65 -25.42 -1.60 9.08
N GLU A 66 -26.19 -2.68 9.08
CA GLU A 66 -27.59 -2.69 8.58
C GLU A 66 -28.60 -2.32 9.68
N ASN A 67 -28.15 -2.27 10.93
CA ASN A 67 -28.97 -1.97 12.11
C ASN A 67 -28.15 -1.18 13.14
N ASP A 68 -28.86 -0.68 14.16
CA ASP A 68 -28.26 0.09 15.27
C ASP A 68 -27.77 -0.78 16.44
N ASP A 69 -27.48 -2.08 16.19
CA ASP A 69 -26.92 -2.96 17.20
C ASP A 69 -25.44 -2.60 17.48
N PHE A 70 -25.21 -2.03 18.64
CA PHE A 70 -23.87 -1.65 19.09
C PHE A 70 -23.03 -2.83 19.61
N SER A 71 -23.60 -4.02 19.74
CA SER A 71 -22.91 -5.22 20.26
C SER A 71 -21.97 -5.85 19.23
N SER A 72 -22.23 -5.64 17.91
CA SER A 72 -21.46 -6.23 16.83
C SER A 72 -21.38 -5.28 15.63
N ARG A 73 -20.29 -4.53 15.52
CA ARG A 73 -20.02 -3.65 14.39
C ARG A 73 -19.25 -4.37 13.29
N ARG A 74 -19.75 -4.31 12.05
CA ARG A 74 -19.10 -4.97 10.88
C ARG A 74 -17.66 -4.49 10.69
N ALA A 75 -17.40 -3.21 10.82
CA ALA A 75 -16.06 -2.65 10.72
C ALA A 75 -15.10 -3.23 11.78
N CYS A 76 -15.56 -3.44 13.03
CA CYS A 76 -14.75 -4.03 14.10
C CYS A 76 -14.40 -5.49 13.79
N THR A 77 -15.41 -6.30 13.46
CA THR A 77 -15.21 -7.72 13.15
C THR A 77 -14.36 -7.92 11.89
N TYR A 78 -14.50 -7.04 10.91
CA TYR A 78 -13.68 -7.04 9.71
C TYR A 78 -12.20 -6.79 10.03
N GLN A 79 -11.88 -5.78 10.85
CA GLN A 79 -10.52 -5.47 11.25
C GLN A 79 -9.88 -6.63 12.01
N GLN A 80 -10.60 -7.22 12.99
CA GLN A 80 -10.13 -8.39 13.72
C GLN A 80 -9.85 -9.58 12.80
N TYR A 81 -10.80 -9.90 11.93
CA TYR A 81 -10.65 -10.97 10.94
C TYR A 81 -9.43 -10.78 10.03
N GLN A 82 -9.20 -9.56 9.54
CA GLN A 82 -8.08 -9.29 8.64
C GLN A 82 -6.72 -9.38 9.38
N GLY A 83 -6.67 -8.98 10.64
CA GLY A 83 -5.52 -9.19 11.51
C GLY A 83 -5.19 -10.68 11.66
N GLU A 84 -6.17 -11.48 12.10
CA GLU A 84 -6.02 -12.93 12.24
C GLU A 84 -5.66 -13.64 10.92
N LYS A 85 -6.28 -13.20 9.81
CA LYS A 85 -6.00 -13.76 8.48
C LYS A 85 -4.55 -13.57 8.07
N LEU A 86 -3.94 -12.42 8.37
CA LEU A 86 -2.52 -12.20 8.09
C LEU A 86 -1.65 -13.14 8.93
N CYS A 87 -1.97 -13.33 10.19
CA CYS A 87 -1.25 -14.22 11.12
C CYS A 87 -1.16 -15.68 10.66
N ARG A 88 -2.03 -16.12 9.76
CA ARG A 88 -1.95 -17.45 9.11
C ARG A 88 -0.88 -17.55 8.03
N ARG A 89 -0.36 -16.43 7.56
CA ARG A 89 0.56 -16.33 6.40
C ARG A 89 1.93 -15.78 6.77
N TYR A 90 1.99 -14.93 7.80
CA TYR A 90 3.19 -14.24 8.23
C TYR A 90 3.44 -14.46 9.72
N ASN A 91 4.69 -14.39 10.11
CA ASN A 91 5.08 -14.18 11.50
C ASN A 91 5.48 -12.73 11.73
N ALA A 92 5.49 -12.30 13.00
CA ALA A 92 5.76 -10.93 13.37
C ALA A 92 7.17 -10.45 12.93
N TYR A 93 8.17 -11.32 13.03
CA TYR A 93 9.55 -11.00 12.65
C TYR A 93 9.70 -10.71 11.16
N SER A 94 9.11 -11.56 10.31
CA SER A 94 9.14 -11.36 8.86
C SER A 94 8.42 -10.07 8.46
N TYR A 95 7.25 -9.83 9.04
CA TYR A 95 6.49 -8.61 8.76
C TYR A 95 7.23 -7.36 9.21
N TYR A 96 7.79 -7.37 10.42
CA TYR A 96 8.63 -6.30 10.95
C TYR A 96 9.83 -5.97 10.02
N LYS A 97 10.49 -7.01 9.52
CA LYS A 97 11.61 -6.83 8.57
C LYS A 97 11.17 -6.27 7.22
N ILE A 98 9.99 -6.63 6.75
CA ILE A 98 9.41 -6.07 5.51
C ILE A 98 9.13 -4.57 5.69
N LEU A 99 8.54 -4.15 6.81
CA LEU A 99 8.32 -2.72 7.11
C LEU A 99 9.64 -1.95 7.10
N ASN A 100 10.69 -2.47 7.74
CA ASN A 100 12.01 -1.85 7.72
C ASN A 100 12.59 -1.75 6.30
N ALA A 101 12.34 -2.75 5.46
CA ALA A 101 12.79 -2.72 4.07
C ALA A 101 12.07 -1.65 3.24
N PHE A 102 10.77 -1.47 3.46
CA PHE A 102 9.99 -0.39 2.83
C PHE A 102 10.50 0.99 3.26
N ASP A 103 10.76 1.22 4.54
CA ASP A 103 11.26 2.50 5.05
C ASP A 103 12.61 2.90 4.46
N THR A 104 13.44 1.91 4.12
CA THR A 104 14.76 2.15 3.52
C THR A 104 14.71 2.27 2.00
N HIS A 105 13.52 2.15 1.38
CA HIS A 105 13.38 2.28 -0.07
C HIS A 105 13.71 3.69 -0.55
N ASP A 106 14.77 3.82 -1.33
CA ASP A 106 15.20 5.05 -1.99
C ASP A 106 15.97 4.71 -3.27
N VAL A 107 15.34 4.88 -4.43
CA VAL A 107 16.01 4.63 -5.72
C VAL A 107 17.19 5.58 -5.96
N GLY A 108 17.21 6.72 -5.29
CA GLY A 108 18.26 7.72 -5.38
C GLY A 108 19.47 7.47 -4.49
N TYR A 109 19.39 6.52 -3.54
CA TYR A 109 20.48 6.23 -2.62
C TYR A 109 21.74 5.83 -3.38
N GLN A 110 22.86 6.52 -3.11
CA GLN A 110 24.15 6.38 -3.82
C GLN A 110 24.09 6.56 -5.35
N ARG A 111 23.03 7.20 -5.88
CA ARG A 111 22.85 7.45 -7.33
C ARG A 111 22.67 8.93 -7.67
N GLY A 112 23.03 9.83 -6.77
CA GLY A 112 22.92 11.28 -6.97
C GLY A 112 21.52 11.84 -6.67
N GLY A 113 20.70 11.10 -5.89
CA GLY A 113 19.35 11.46 -5.53
C GLY A 113 18.29 10.90 -6.48
N VAL A 114 17.01 11.01 -6.07
CA VAL A 114 15.88 10.41 -6.78
C VAL A 114 15.80 10.92 -8.23
N ALA A 115 15.88 12.21 -8.45
CA ALA A 115 15.79 12.79 -9.80
C ALA A 115 16.89 12.24 -10.73
N ALA A 116 18.16 12.22 -10.25
CA ALA A 116 19.28 11.71 -11.04
C ALA A 116 19.14 10.21 -11.33
N ALA A 117 18.62 9.43 -10.40
CA ALA A 117 18.37 8.01 -10.60
C ALA A 117 17.27 7.75 -11.64
N LEU A 118 16.16 8.48 -11.55
CA LEU A 118 15.02 8.34 -12.47
C LEU A 118 15.36 8.80 -13.89
N GLN A 119 16.20 9.82 -14.06
CA GLN A 119 16.68 10.29 -15.36
C GLN A 119 17.51 9.25 -16.12
N ARG A 120 18.00 8.21 -15.46
CA ARG A 120 18.73 7.10 -16.12
C ARG A 120 17.81 6.03 -16.71
N ILE A 121 16.50 6.10 -16.44
CA ILE A 121 15.54 5.12 -16.93
C ILE A 121 15.26 5.43 -18.41
N THR A 122 15.68 4.52 -19.28
CA THR A 122 15.48 4.64 -20.73
C THR A 122 14.20 3.97 -21.21
N ALA A 123 13.62 3.09 -20.39
CA ALA A 123 12.37 2.41 -20.69
C ALA A 123 11.19 3.40 -20.73
N GLU A 124 10.22 3.12 -21.56
CA GLU A 124 8.91 3.78 -21.50
C GLU A 124 8.18 3.35 -20.25
N CYS A 125 7.73 4.32 -19.47
CA CYS A 125 7.07 4.08 -18.19
C CYS A 125 5.61 4.51 -18.27
N LEU A 126 4.73 3.63 -17.85
CA LEU A 126 3.33 3.94 -17.60
C LEU A 126 3.15 4.10 -16.08
N VAL A 127 2.74 5.28 -15.64
CA VAL A 127 2.51 5.61 -14.23
C VAL A 127 1.02 5.72 -13.98
N VAL A 128 0.50 4.96 -13.01
CA VAL A 128 -0.92 4.93 -12.68
C VAL A 128 -1.11 5.31 -11.21
N GLY A 129 -1.83 6.42 -10.97
CA GLY A 129 -2.28 6.84 -9.64
C GLY A 129 -3.72 6.40 -9.36
N ILE A 130 -4.13 6.43 -8.10
CA ILE A 130 -5.48 6.13 -7.65
C ILE A 130 -6.02 7.35 -6.92
N SER A 131 -7.24 7.79 -7.27
CA SER A 131 -7.80 9.08 -6.83
C SER A 131 -7.87 9.25 -5.32
N THR A 132 -8.13 8.17 -4.57
CA THR A 132 -8.29 8.17 -3.11
C THR A 132 -7.16 7.49 -2.34
N ASP A 133 -6.04 7.16 -3.01
CA ASP A 133 -4.87 6.55 -2.36
C ASP A 133 -4.20 7.55 -1.41
N ILE A 134 -4.13 7.18 -0.13
CA ILE A 134 -3.48 7.98 0.91
C ILE A 134 -2.05 7.53 1.22
N ILE A 135 -1.60 6.40 0.67
CA ILE A 135 -0.22 5.90 0.84
C ILE A 135 0.66 6.47 -0.25
N PHE A 136 0.24 6.33 -1.51
CA PHE A 136 0.91 6.85 -2.69
C PHE A 136 -0.02 7.86 -3.38
N THR A 137 -0.01 9.07 -2.87
CA THR A 137 -0.96 10.10 -3.25
C THR A 137 -0.85 10.52 -4.71
N VAL A 138 -1.94 11.02 -5.28
CA VAL A 138 -1.95 11.55 -6.66
C VAL A 138 -0.81 12.55 -6.90
N PRO A 139 -0.54 13.54 -6.01
CA PRO A 139 0.60 14.44 -6.18
C PRO A 139 1.96 13.74 -6.24
N GLU A 140 2.17 12.69 -5.44
CA GLU A 140 3.42 11.91 -5.46
C GLU A 140 3.56 11.12 -6.77
N MET A 141 2.49 10.48 -7.25
CA MET A 141 2.48 9.76 -8.51
C MET A 141 2.72 10.70 -9.71
N GLN A 142 2.13 11.89 -9.69
CA GLN A 142 2.39 12.93 -10.70
C GLN A 142 3.83 13.45 -10.61
N ALA A 143 4.40 13.58 -9.41
CA ALA A 143 5.79 13.98 -9.25
C ALA A 143 6.74 12.90 -9.79
N LEU A 144 6.45 11.63 -9.55
CA LEU A 144 7.20 10.50 -10.13
C LEU A 144 7.17 10.56 -11.66
N HIS A 145 5.98 10.73 -12.26
CA HIS A 145 5.83 10.90 -13.71
C HIS A 145 6.70 12.06 -14.26
N ARG A 146 6.65 13.25 -13.63
CA ARG A 146 7.43 14.42 -14.09
C ARG A 146 8.95 14.20 -14.02
N MET A 147 9.43 13.32 -13.15
CA MET A 147 10.88 13.02 -13.03
C MET A 147 11.36 11.94 -14.00
N LEU A 148 10.47 11.16 -14.59
CA LEU A 148 10.81 10.11 -15.56
C LEU A 148 10.94 10.72 -16.98
N PRO A 149 12.03 10.42 -17.74
CA PRO A 149 12.25 11.02 -19.06
C PRO A 149 11.21 10.64 -20.11
N ARG A 150 10.71 9.40 -20.03
CA ARG A 150 9.76 8.82 -20.98
C ARG A 150 8.64 8.12 -20.21
N SER A 151 7.60 8.88 -19.91
CA SER A 151 6.47 8.33 -19.18
C SER A 151 5.14 8.95 -19.58
N THR A 152 4.07 8.19 -19.39
CA THR A 152 2.69 8.65 -19.45
C THR A 152 2.07 8.48 -18.07
N TYR A 153 1.15 9.39 -17.71
CA TYR A 153 0.42 9.33 -16.45
C TYR A 153 -1.06 9.07 -16.71
N HIS A 154 -1.61 8.13 -15.95
CA HIS A 154 -3.04 7.86 -15.89
C HIS A 154 -3.49 7.84 -14.44
N GLN A 155 -4.77 8.14 -14.22
CA GLN A 155 -5.41 8.04 -12.93
C GLN A 155 -6.64 7.15 -13.07
N ILE A 156 -6.79 6.23 -12.13
CA ILE A 156 -8.06 5.49 -11.96
C ILE A 156 -8.84 6.11 -10.81
N ASP A 157 -10.15 6.14 -10.95
CA ASP A 157 -11.05 6.60 -9.91
C ASP A 157 -11.57 5.39 -9.13
N SER A 158 -11.37 5.41 -7.82
CA SER A 158 -11.80 4.35 -6.93
C SER A 158 -12.12 4.90 -5.54
N PRO A 159 -13.23 4.48 -4.90
CA PRO A 159 -13.49 4.79 -3.50
C PRO A 159 -12.69 3.91 -2.54
N PHE A 160 -11.93 2.93 -3.06
CA PHE A 160 -11.26 1.90 -2.25
C PHE A 160 -9.80 2.22 -1.89
N GLY A 161 -9.35 3.47 -2.08
CA GLY A 161 -7.99 3.87 -1.73
C GLY A 161 -6.93 3.09 -2.50
N HIS A 162 -5.82 2.75 -1.84
CA HIS A 162 -4.74 1.98 -2.43
C HIS A 162 -5.19 0.64 -3.04
N ASP A 163 -6.13 -0.06 -2.41
CA ASP A 163 -6.70 -1.31 -2.94
C ASP A 163 -7.48 -1.13 -4.26
N GLY A 164 -7.70 0.10 -4.74
CA GLY A 164 -8.38 0.39 -6.00
C GLY A 164 -7.77 -0.36 -7.20
N PHE A 165 -6.44 -0.54 -7.24
CA PHE A 165 -5.81 -1.32 -8.32
C PHE A 165 -6.18 -2.82 -8.31
N LEU A 166 -6.70 -3.34 -7.21
CA LEU A 166 -7.19 -4.72 -7.10
C LEU A 166 -8.66 -4.85 -7.48
N VAL A 167 -9.39 -3.75 -7.61
CA VAL A 167 -10.85 -3.74 -7.79
C VAL A 167 -11.25 -3.17 -9.15
N GLU A 168 -10.57 -2.12 -9.59
CA GLU A 168 -10.92 -1.34 -10.79
C GLU A 168 -10.37 -1.99 -12.08
N HIS A 169 -10.69 -3.26 -12.30
CA HIS A 169 -10.16 -4.05 -13.41
C HIS A 169 -10.46 -3.46 -14.79
N GLU A 170 -11.67 -2.88 -14.97
CA GLU A 170 -12.05 -2.31 -16.27
C GLU A 170 -11.24 -1.06 -16.60
N GLN A 171 -11.01 -0.19 -15.62
CA GLN A 171 -10.20 1.00 -15.81
C GLN A 171 -8.74 0.63 -16.09
N LEU A 172 -8.19 -0.31 -15.31
CA LEU A 172 -6.84 -0.80 -15.52
C LEU A 172 -6.66 -1.48 -16.87
N ASN A 173 -7.60 -2.33 -17.29
CA ASN A 173 -7.52 -3.01 -18.58
C ASN A 173 -7.52 -2.02 -19.75
N ARG A 174 -8.32 -0.94 -19.68
CA ARG A 174 -8.30 0.11 -20.71
C ARG A 174 -6.95 0.81 -20.83
N ILE A 175 -6.25 0.97 -19.70
CA ILE A 175 -4.93 1.63 -19.63
C ILE A 175 -3.81 0.66 -20.05
N LEU A 176 -3.88 -0.60 -19.61
CA LEU A 176 -2.78 -1.56 -19.75
C LEU A 176 -2.79 -2.29 -21.09
N ASN A 177 -3.97 -2.65 -21.63
CA ASN A 177 -4.07 -3.45 -22.85
C ASN A 177 -3.34 -2.85 -24.06
N PRO A 178 -3.39 -1.52 -24.33
CA PRO A 178 -2.64 -0.94 -25.46
C PRO A 178 -1.11 -1.07 -25.31
N VAL A 179 -0.63 -1.15 -24.07
CA VAL A 179 0.81 -1.26 -23.78
C VAL A 179 1.29 -2.71 -23.78
N ILE A 180 0.45 -3.63 -23.28
CA ILE A 180 0.79 -5.06 -23.17
C ILE A 180 0.57 -5.77 -24.50
N HIS A 181 -0.45 -5.36 -25.24
CA HIS A 181 -0.83 -5.92 -26.54
C HIS A 181 -0.85 -4.81 -27.62
N PRO A 182 0.33 -4.25 -27.99
CA PRO A 182 0.36 -3.25 -29.03
C PRO A 182 -0.16 -3.85 -30.35
N THR A 183 -1.19 -3.24 -30.93
CA THR A 183 -1.61 -3.56 -32.30
C THR A 183 -0.48 -3.14 -33.23
N HIS A 184 0.22 -4.11 -33.78
CA HIS A 184 1.15 -3.83 -34.88
C HIS A 184 0.31 -3.47 -36.13
N GLU A 185 0.22 -2.18 -36.42
CA GLU A 185 -0.16 -1.68 -37.76
C GLU A 185 1.00 -1.84 -38.74
#